data_4faf8e69392633c232c87beb2f31279e
#
_entry.id   4faf8e69392633c232c87beb2f31279e
#
_cell.length_a   1.000
_cell.length_b   1.000
_cell.length_c   1.000
_cell.angle_alpha   90.00
_cell.angle_beta   90.00
_cell.angle_gamma   90.00
#
_symmetry.space_group_name_H-M   'P 1'
#
loop_
_entity.id
_entity.type
_entity.pdbx_description
1 polymer ?
#
loop_
_entity_poly.entity_id
_entity_poly.type
_entity_poly.pdbx_seq_one_letter_code
_entity_poly.pdbx_strand_id
1 'polypeptide(L)'
;TRIGHRDLEKMRARMQIVFQDPNSSLSPRMTVGEAISQPLKIHNIGSSNAERKRTVLALMEKVGLTPAEFLYRKYPHQISGGQSQRVVLARALITDPEFIVADEPIAMADVSVRALILELMKELKEEFNLTYLFITHDLATAKYLCDRIAVMYLGRIVEIGTRDDLFNKPHHPYTKALLEAVPVPDPRERRKEAVPKGEIPSAINPPVGCHFHPRCPFAQEVCRTGRPPLKEVGPGHYSACVLPVE
;
A
#
# COMPACT_ATOMS: atom_id res chain seq x y z
N THR A 1 -4.96 17.11 15.59
CA THR A 1 -4.19 16.30 16.58
C THR A 1 -3.32 17.27 17.39
N ARG A 2 -3.51 17.34 18.73
CA ARG A 2 -2.70 18.20 19.62
C ARG A 2 -1.69 17.32 20.34
N ILE A 3 -0.67 16.84 19.62
CA ILE A 3 0.43 16.05 20.17
C ILE A 3 1.63 16.97 20.35
N GLY A 4 2.30 16.91 21.49
CA GLY A 4 3.53 17.66 21.76
C GLY A 4 4.67 17.24 20.82
N HIS A 5 5.62 18.16 20.55
CA HIS A 5 6.72 17.92 19.58
C HIS A 5 7.53 16.66 19.91
N ARG A 6 7.87 16.43 21.19
CA ARG A 6 8.63 15.24 21.63
C ARG A 6 7.88 13.93 21.41
N ASP A 7 6.56 13.92 21.65
CA ASP A 7 5.75 12.71 21.44
C ASP A 7 5.53 12.45 19.95
N LEU A 8 5.44 13.51 19.15
CA LEU A 8 5.40 13.40 17.69
C LEU A 8 6.69 12.79 17.12
N GLU A 9 7.85 13.17 17.65
CA GLU A 9 9.14 12.58 17.26
C GLU A 9 9.21 11.08 17.59
N LYS A 10 8.76 10.68 18.79
CA LYS A 10 8.68 9.26 19.17
C LYS A 10 7.72 8.48 18.25
N MET A 11 6.56 9.07 17.96
CA MET A 11 5.61 8.44 17.02
C MET A 11 6.20 8.27 15.62
N ARG A 12 6.94 9.27 15.13
CA ARG A 12 7.59 9.20 13.80
C ARG A 12 8.64 8.09 13.71
N ALA A 13 9.32 7.74 14.80
CA ALA A 13 10.22 6.59 14.82
C ALA A 13 9.46 5.26 14.67
N ARG A 14 8.25 5.16 15.29
CA ARG A 14 7.40 3.96 15.25
C ARG A 14 6.54 3.86 13.99
N MET A 15 6.39 4.94 13.24
CA MET A 15 5.57 5.03 12.03
C MET A 15 6.43 5.49 10.87
N GLN A 16 6.53 4.69 9.84
CA GLN A 16 7.34 4.98 8.67
C GLN A 16 6.51 4.99 7.39
N ILE A 17 7.07 5.55 6.32
CA ILE A 17 6.41 5.59 5.01
C ILE A 17 7.38 5.13 3.91
N VAL A 18 6.86 4.32 3.01
CA VAL A 18 7.50 3.90 1.76
C VAL A 18 6.70 4.53 0.63
N PHE A 19 7.34 5.40 -0.14
CA PHE A 19 6.73 6.12 -1.26
C PHE A 19 6.81 5.31 -2.56
N GLN A 20 5.95 5.65 -3.51
CA GLN A 20 5.78 5.00 -4.80
C GLN A 20 7.06 4.93 -5.65
N ASP A 21 7.83 6.02 -5.71
CA ASP A 21 9.08 6.07 -6.47
C ASP A 21 10.31 6.00 -5.54
N PRO A 22 11.05 4.89 -5.58
CA PRO A 22 12.27 4.74 -4.79
C PRO A 22 13.35 5.75 -5.17
N ASN A 23 13.44 6.14 -6.45
CA ASN A 23 14.48 7.04 -6.91
C ASN A 23 14.27 8.47 -6.42
N SER A 24 13.02 8.95 -6.41
CA SER A 24 12.68 10.26 -5.85
C SER A 24 12.83 10.30 -4.32
N SER A 25 12.77 9.13 -3.67
CA SER A 25 12.89 8.98 -2.22
C SER A 25 14.34 8.93 -1.73
N LEU A 26 15.30 8.69 -2.61
CA LEU A 26 16.72 8.56 -2.29
C LEU A 26 17.51 9.78 -2.78
N SER A 27 18.27 10.40 -1.90
CA SER A 27 19.17 11.47 -2.31
C SER A 27 20.33 10.93 -3.18
N PRO A 28 20.53 11.46 -4.40
CA PRO A 28 21.62 10.99 -5.27
C PRO A 28 23.02 11.31 -4.73
N ARG A 29 23.10 12.17 -3.70
CA ARG A 29 24.36 12.58 -3.04
C ARG A 29 24.72 11.74 -1.84
N MET A 30 23.86 10.82 -1.42
CA MET A 30 24.07 9.92 -0.29
C MET A 30 24.34 8.52 -0.79
N THR A 31 25.26 7.81 -0.14
CA THR A 31 25.42 6.38 -0.37
C THR A 31 24.23 5.60 0.17
N VAL A 32 24.05 4.36 -0.28
CA VAL A 32 23.02 3.42 0.20
C VAL A 32 23.06 3.30 1.72
N GLY A 33 24.27 3.07 2.27
CA GLY A 33 24.45 2.95 3.73
C GLY A 33 24.10 4.23 4.48
N GLU A 34 24.42 5.38 3.94
CA GLU A 34 24.06 6.68 4.52
C GLU A 34 22.54 6.90 4.50
N ALA A 35 21.89 6.58 3.38
CA ALA A 35 20.46 6.71 3.22
C ALA A 35 19.68 5.82 4.23
N ILE A 36 20.12 4.57 4.42
CA ILE A 36 19.52 3.65 5.39
C ILE A 36 19.82 4.09 6.83
N SER A 37 21.04 4.62 7.10
CA SER A 37 21.43 5.03 8.46
C SER A 37 20.83 6.36 8.90
N GLN A 38 20.28 7.16 7.98
CA GLN A 38 19.80 8.51 8.28
C GLN A 38 18.72 8.56 9.39
N PRO A 39 17.69 7.69 9.40
CA PRO A 39 16.71 7.68 10.47
C PRO A 39 17.33 7.38 11.85
N LEU A 40 18.33 6.52 11.93
CA LEU A 40 19.04 6.26 13.18
C LEU A 40 19.70 7.52 13.75
N LYS A 41 20.27 8.36 12.87
CA LYS A 41 20.89 9.64 13.28
C LYS A 41 19.83 10.65 13.74
N ILE A 42 18.72 10.76 13.00
CA ILE A 42 17.62 11.68 13.30
C ILE A 42 16.98 11.37 14.66
N HIS A 43 16.75 10.08 14.94
CA HIS A 43 16.12 9.63 16.18
C HIS A 43 17.12 9.31 17.32
N ASN A 44 18.42 9.59 17.11
CA ASN A 44 19.49 9.32 18.09
C ASN A 44 19.55 7.84 18.53
N ILE A 45 19.30 6.91 17.61
CA ILE A 45 19.38 5.46 17.84
C ILE A 45 20.82 5.00 17.58
N GLY A 46 21.37 4.17 18.49
CA GLY A 46 22.74 3.68 18.46
C GLY A 46 23.76 4.66 19.04
N SER A 47 24.71 4.12 19.82
CA SER A 47 25.69 4.88 20.60
C SER A 47 26.87 5.40 19.77
N SER A 48 27.16 4.78 18.62
CA SER A 48 28.32 5.12 17.79
C SER A 48 28.04 4.90 16.29
N ASN A 49 28.85 5.54 15.43
CA ASN A 49 28.79 5.30 13.99
C ASN A 49 29.13 3.85 13.62
N ALA A 50 30.00 3.20 14.38
CA ALA A 50 30.35 1.80 14.15
C ALA A 50 29.16 0.86 14.46
N GLU A 51 28.42 1.14 15.52
CA GLU A 51 27.21 0.40 15.87
C GLU A 51 26.11 0.59 14.80
N ARG A 52 25.82 1.84 14.45
CA ARG A 52 24.86 2.15 13.37
C ARG A 52 25.21 1.45 12.07
N LYS A 53 26.49 1.45 11.67
CA LYS A 53 26.95 0.73 10.47
C LYS A 53 26.68 -0.77 10.58
N ARG A 54 26.96 -1.41 11.71
CA ARG A 54 26.66 -2.83 11.90
C ARG A 54 25.17 -3.14 11.77
N THR A 55 24.31 -2.32 12.38
CA THR A 55 22.85 -2.45 12.28
C THR A 55 22.39 -2.32 10.83
N VAL A 56 22.90 -1.33 10.10
CA VAL A 56 22.58 -1.13 8.68
C VAL A 56 23.00 -2.34 7.84
N LEU A 57 24.22 -2.84 8.01
CA LEU A 57 24.71 -4.00 7.24
C LEU A 57 23.88 -5.26 7.52
N ALA A 58 23.56 -5.53 8.78
CA ALA A 58 22.71 -6.65 9.16
C ALA A 58 21.31 -6.56 8.53
N LEU A 59 20.70 -5.37 8.52
CA LEU A 59 19.41 -5.16 7.87
C LEU A 59 19.51 -5.26 6.35
N MET A 60 20.59 -4.77 5.74
CA MET A 60 20.82 -4.92 4.30
C MET A 60 20.85 -6.38 3.87
N GLU A 61 21.55 -7.25 4.62
CA GLU A 61 21.55 -8.71 4.36
C GLU A 61 20.12 -9.28 4.45
N LYS A 62 19.35 -8.91 5.49
CA LYS A 62 17.96 -9.37 5.68
C LYS A 62 17.03 -8.99 4.52
N VAL A 63 17.16 -7.79 3.99
CA VAL A 63 16.34 -7.37 2.84
C VAL A 63 16.92 -7.84 1.49
N GLY A 64 17.96 -8.68 1.49
CA GLY A 64 18.57 -9.23 0.30
C GLY A 64 19.41 -8.23 -0.51
N LEU A 65 19.97 -7.22 0.13
CA LEU A 65 20.97 -6.31 -0.44
C LEU A 65 22.40 -6.87 -0.23
N THR A 66 22.72 -7.91 -0.99
CA THR A 66 23.97 -8.66 -0.85
C THR A 66 24.90 -8.49 -2.06
N PRO A 67 26.24 -8.41 -1.86
CA PRO A 67 26.98 -8.30 -0.59
C PRO A 67 26.80 -6.91 0.05
N ALA A 68 26.38 -6.88 1.34
CA ALA A 68 25.99 -5.61 2.00
C ALA A 68 27.14 -4.60 2.06
N GLU A 69 28.35 -5.01 2.42
CA GLU A 69 29.52 -4.11 2.51
C GLU A 69 29.84 -3.43 1.16
N PHE A 70 29.64 -4.15 0.05
CA PHE A 70 29.85 -3.59 -1.29
C PHE A 70 28.76 -2.57 -1.65
N LEU A 71 27.49 -2.95 -1.44
CA LEU A 71 26.34 -2.09 -1.76
C LEU A 71 26.25 -0.88 -0.82
N TYR A 72 26.71 -1.00 0.43
CA TYR A 72 26.72 0.09 1.42
C TYR A 72 27.39 1.36 0.88
N ARG A 73 28.46 1.22 0.09
CA ARG A 73 29.26 2.32 -0.47
C ARG A 73 28.75 2.82 -1.82
N LYS A 74 27.77 2.15 -2.42
CA LYS A 74 27.19 2.55 -3.70
C LYS A 74 26.24 3.72 -3.56
N TYR A 75 26.08 4.47 -4.64
CA TYR A 75 25.08 5.51 -4.76
C TYR A 75 23.82 4.99 -5.45
N PRO A 76 22.64 5.64 -5.29
CA PRO A 76 21.40 5.19 -5.91
C PRO A 76 21.47 4.94 -7.41
N HIS A 77 22.22 5.75 -8.15
CA HIS A 77 22.41 5.58 -9.61
C HIS A 77 23.32 4.40 -10.00
N GLN A 78 23.94 3.71 -9.04
CA GLN A 78 24.82 2.56 -9.25
C GLN A 78 24.17 1.21 -8.90
N ILE A 79 22.88 1.21 -8.54
CA ILE A 79 22.13 0.03 -8.15
C ILE A 79 20.89 -0.13 -9.03
N SER A 80 20.35 -1.35 -9.10
CA SER A 80 19.14 -1.64 -9.88
C SER A 80 17.87 -1.06 -9.22
N GLY A 81 16.78 -0.96 -9.99
CA GLY A 81 15.49 -0.51 -9.46
C GLY A 81 14.98 -1.38 -8.32
N GLY A 82 15.11 -2.71 -8.43
CA GLY A 82 14.75 -3.64 -7.36
C GLY A 82 15.64 -3.48 -6.11
N GLN A 83 16.93 -3.18 -6.29
CA GLN A 83 17.82 -2.84 -5.17
C GLN A 83 17.43 -1.51 -4.53
N SER A 84 17.10 -0.49 -5.32
CA SER A 84 16.61 0.81 -4.80
C SER A 84 15.35 0.63 -3.95
N GLN A 85 14.42 -0.22 -4.38
CA GLN A 85 13.22 -0.55 -3.61
C GLN A 85 13.54 -1.19 -2.26
N ARG A 86 14.47 -2.15 -2.25
CA ARG A 86 14.95 -2.79 -1.01
C ARG A 86 15.66 -1.79 -0.08
N VAL A 87 16.39 -0.82 -0.63
CA VAL A 87 17.01 0.28 0.13
C VAL A 87 15.97 1.13 0.84
N VAL A 88 14.88 1.50 0.14
CA VAL A 88 13.78 2.30 0.73
C VAL A 88 13.05 1.51 1.81
N LEU A 89 12.82 0.20 1.60
CA LEU A 89 12.28 -0.69 2.63
C LEU A 89 13.20 -0.78 3.85
N ALA A 90 14.50 -1.02 3.64
CA ALA A 90 15.48 -1.05 4.74
C ALA A 90 15.52 0.27 5.52
N ARG A 91 15.47 1.41 4.81
CA ARG A 91 15.41 2.73 5.45
C ARG A 91 14.18 2.91 6.33
N ALA A 92 13.03 2.38 5.91
CA ALA A 92 11.81 2.44 6.70
C ALA A 92 11.88 1.50 7.92
N LEU A 93 12.52 0.35 7.80
CA LEU A 93 12.62 -0.67 8.85
C LEU A 93 13.68 -0.40 9.90
N ILE A 94 14.69 0.43 9.60
CA ILE A 94 15.88 0.58 10.46
C ILE A 94 15.59 1.14 11.85
N THR A 95 14.46 1.79 12.05
CA THR A 95 14.00 2.32 13.35
C THR A 95 13.17 1.33 14.14
N ASP A 96 13.01 0.09 13.65
CA ASP A 96 12.13 -0.92 14.23
C ASP A 96 10.68 -0.41 14.41
N PRO A 97 10.01 -0.01 13.30
CA PRO A 97 8.67 0.58 13.37
C PRO A 97 7.61 -0.48 13.66
N GLU A 98 6.48 -0.04 14.24
CA GLU A 98 5.28 -0.86 14.43
C GLU A 98 4.29 -0.74 13.24
N PHE A 99 4.37 0.38 12.51
CA PHE A 99 3.44 0.71 11.44
C PHE A 99 4.16 1.33 10.24
N ILE A 100 3.85 0.81 9.05
CA ILE A 100 4.38 1.33 7.80
C ILE A 100 3.24 1.64 6.83
N VAL A 101 3.21 2.88 6.33
CA VAL A 101 2.39 3.24 5.16
C VAL A 101 3.20 2.92 3.91
N ALA A 102 2.71 2.01 3.10
CA ALA A 102 3.32 1.63 1.83
C ALA A 102 2.45 2.13 0.68
N ASP A 103 2.87 3.22 0.05
CA ASP A 103 2.14 3.88 -1.03
C ASP A 103 2.67 3.38 -2.37
N GLU A 104 1.91 2.51 -3.03
CA GLU A 104 2.22 1.84 -4.29
C GLU A 104 3.69 1.30 -4.36
N PRO A 105 4.18 0.57 -3.35
CA PRO A 105 5.59 0.27 -3.18
C PRO A 105 6.20 -0.63 -4.28
N ILE A 106 5.38 -1.14 -5.19
CA ILE A 106 5.81 -2.04 -6.28
C ILE A 106 5.45 -1.51 -7.68
N ALA A 107 4.86 -0.31 -7.79
CA ALA A 107 4.34 0.20 -9.06
C ALA A 107 5.44 0.35 -10.13
N MET A 108 6.64 0.74 -9.73
CA MET A 108 7.79 0.96 -10.63
C MET A 108 8.66 -0.28 -10.88
N ALA A 109 8.29 -1.44 -10.30
CA ALA A 109 9.06 -2.67 -10.44
C ALA A 109 8.56 -3.52 -11.62
N ASP A 110 9.47 -4.21 -12.29
CA ASP A 110 9.14 -5.23 -13.30
C ASP A 110 8.34 -6.37 -12.68
N VAL A 111 7.56 -7.08 -13.49
CA VAL A 111 6.64 -8.14 -13.02
C VAL A 111 7.35 -9.19 -12.13
N SER A 112 8.54 -9.63 -12.54
CA SER A 112 9.35 -10.60 -11.76
C SER A 112 9.83 -10.02 -10.43
N VAL A 113 10.20 -8.74 -10.40
CA VAL A 113 10.68 -8.04 -9.22
C VAL A 113 9.54 -7.75 -8.24
N ARG A 114 8.30 -7.47 -8.75
CA ARG A 114 7.11 -7.27 -7.91
C ARG A 114 6.84 -8.45 -6.98
N ALA A 115 6.85 -9.68 -7.53
CA ALA A 115 6.62 -10.88 -6.73
C ALA A 115 7.66 -11.03 -5.61
N LEU A 116 8.94 -10.78 -5.91
CA LEU A 116 10.02 -10.87 -4.93
C LEU A 116 9.92 -9.79 -3.83
N ILE A 117 9.48 -8.57 -4.17
CA ILE A 117 9.28 -7.51 -3.18
C ILE A 117 8.07 -7.79 -2.30
N LEU A 118 6.98 -8.34 -2.86
CA LEU A 118 5.80 -8.72 -2.08
C LEU A 118 6.09 -9.84 -1.10
N GLU A 119 6.85 -10.87 -1.53
CA GLU A 119 7.29 -11.95 -0.65
C GLU A 119 8.15 -11.39 0.49
N LEU A 120 9.15 -10.56 0.15
CA LEU A 120 9.97 -9.89 1.15
C LEU A 120 9.13 -9.08 2.14
N MET A 121 8.14 -8.30 1.67
CA MET A 121 7.27 -7.52 2.56
C MET A 121 6.45 -8.40 3.49
N LYS A 122 6.03 -9.58 3.03
CA LYS A 122 5.31 -10.55 3.84
C LYS A 122 6.22 -11.16 4.92
N GLU A 123 7.43 -11.59 4.55
CA GLU A 123 8.44 -12.09 5.48
C GLU A 123 8.77 -11.05 6.56
N LEU A 124 8.99 -9.79 6.14
CA LEU A 124 9.27 -8.68 7.05
C LEU A 124 8.08 -8.36 7.98
N LYS A 125 6.84 -8.49 7.48
CA LYS A 125 5.63 -8.34 8.32
C LYS A 125 5.63 -9.31 9.49
N GLU A 126 5.96 -10.57 9.22
CA GLU A 126 5.99 -11.63 10.23
C GLU A 126 7.19 -11.47 11.17
N GLU A 127 8.40 -11.23 10.62
CA GLU A 127 9.63 -11.14 11.41
C GLU A 127 9.63 -9.94 12.37
N PHE A 128 9.16 -8.77 11.91
CA PHE A 128 9.12 -7.52 12.69
C PHE A 128 7.76 -7.24 13.34
N ASN A 129 6.79 -8.15 13.23
CA ASN A 129 5.41 -7.96 13.71
C ASN A 129 4.80 -6.63 13.25
N LEU A 130 4.93 -6.34 11.96
CA LEU A 130 4.54 -5.06 11.36
C LEU A 130 3.05 -4.99 11.04
N THR A 131 2.48 -3.80 11.19
CA THR A 131 1.20 -3.43 10.58
C THR A 131 1.45 -2.58 9.34
N TYR A 132 0.94 -3.01 8.19
CA TYR A 132 0.97 -2.22 6.95
C TYR A 132 -0.36 -1.52 6.69
N LEU A 133 -0.31 -0.23 6.32
CA LEU A 133 -1.32 0.40 5.50
C LEU A 133 -0.82 0.37 4.05
N PHE A 134 -1.30 -0.59 3.27
CA PHE A 134 -0.87 -0.83 1.91
C PHE A 134 -1.81 -0.14 0.92
N ILE A 135 -1.33 0.83 0.17
CA ILE A 135 -2.09 1.55 -0.85
C ILE A 135 -1.71 0.98 -2.21
N THR A 136 -2.69 0.53 -2.97
CA THR A 136 -2.48 -0.03 -4.31
C THR A 136 -3.72 0.14 -5.18
N HIS A 137 -3.53 0.18 -6.50
CA HIS A 137 -4.59 0.07 -7.49
C HIS A 137 -4.74 -1.38 -8.02
N ASP A 138 -3.87 -2.31 -7.61
CA ASP A 138 -3.88 -3.70 -8.05
C ASP A 138 -4.53 -4.62 -6.99
N LEU A 139 -5.72 -5.13 -7.34
CA LEU A 139 -6.47 -6.04 -6.47
C LEU A 139 -5.77 -7.40 -6.26
N ALA A 140 -4.99 -7.89 -7.23
CA ALA A 140 -4.26 -9.14 -7.08
C ALA A 140 -3.19 -9.00 -5.98
N THR A 141 -2.47 -7.88 -5.97
CA THR A 141 -1.52 -7.52 -4.91
C THR A 141 -2.20 -7.39 -3.55
N ALA A 142 -3.36 -6.70 -3.49
CA ALA A 142 -4.11 -6.57 -2.24
C ALA A 142 -4.59 -7.94 -1.73
N LYS A 143 -5.04 -8.82 -2.61
CA LYS A 143 -5.43 -10.21 -2.26
C LYS A 143 -4.29 -11.00 -1.65
N TYR A 144 -3.07 -10.78 -2.13
CA TYR A 144 -1.89 -11.53 -1.68
C TYR A 144 -1.42 -11.10 -0.29
N LEU A 145 -1.36 -9.79 -0.03
CA LEU A 145 -0.68 -9.24 1.16
C LEU A 145 -1.64 -8.82 2.29
N CYS A 146 -2.87 -8.35 1.95
CA CYS A 146 -3.74 -7.70 2.92
C CYS A 146 -4.67 -8.68 3.62
N ASP A 147 -4.89 -8.49 4.92
CA ASP A 147 -5.89 -9.21 5.73
C ASP A 147 -7.27 -8.56 5.61
N ARG A 148 -7.28 -7.21 5.51
CA ARG A 148 -8.49 -6.39 5.30
C ARG A 148 -8.26 -5.43 4.15
N ILE A 149 -9.32 -5.11 3.43
CA ILE A 149 -9.26 -4.23 2.26
C ILE A 149 -10.35 -3.17 2.38
N ALA A 150 -9.99 -1.92 2.06
CA ALA A 150 -10.91 -0.81 1.89
C ALA A 150 -10.88 -0.36 0.42
N VAL A 151 -12.01 -0.48 -0.26
CA VAL A 151 -12.17 -0.01 -1.64
C VAL A 151 -12.59 1.44 -1.65
N MET A 152 -11.85 2.27 -2.40
CA MET A 152 -12.12 3.70 -2.52
C MET A 152 -12.59 4.07 -3.94
N TYR A 153 -13.54 5.00 -4.03
CA TYR A 153 -13.96 5.61 -5.28
C TYR A 153 -14.12 7.11 -5.11
N LEU A 154 -13.44 7.89 -5.94
CA LEU A 154 -13.44 9.38 -5.90
C LEU A 154 -13.31 9.93 -4.46
N GLY A 155 -12.24 9.49 -3.75
CA GLY A 155 -11.91 9.97 -2.41
C GLY A 155 -12.82 9.44 -1.28
N ARG A 156 -13.67 8.43 -1.54
CA ARG A 156 -14.58 7.84 -0.54
C ARG A 156 -14.39 6.34 -0.44
N ILE A 157 -14.37 5.84 0.79
CA ILE A 157 -14.49 4.41 1.04
C ILE A 157 -15.93 4.00 0.69
N VAL A 158 -16.06 3.04 -0.23
CA VAL A 158 -17.34 2.51 -0.68
C VAL A 158 -17.61 1.13 -0.08
N GLU A 159 -16.56 0.39 0.25
CA GLU A 159 -16.66 -0.92 0.88
C GLU A 159 -15.40 -1.21 1.68
N ILE A 160 -15.53 -1.88 2.84
CA ILE A 160 -14.42 -2.34 3.66
C ILE A 160 -14.80 -3.65 4.34
N GLY A 161 -13.91 -4.64 4.28
CA GLY A 161 -14.13 -5.95 4.89
C GLY A 161 -12.85 -6.75 4.98
N THR A 162 -12.97 -8.02 5.34
CA THR A 162 -11.86 -8.96 5.21
C THR A 162 -11.55 -9.18 3.72
N ARG A 163 -10.34 -9.62 3.42
CA ARG A 163 -9.96 -10.03 2.06
C ARG A 163 -10.98 -11.00 1.47
N ASP A 164 -11.36 -12.01 2.25
CA ASP A 164 -12.24 -13.08 1.79
C ASP A 164 -13.68 -12.61 1.55
N ASP A 165 -14.19 -11.69 2.36
CA ASP A 165 -15.51 -11.07 2.13
C ASP A 165 -15.52 -10.27 0.82
N LEU A 166 -14.53 -9.40 0.61
CA LEU A 166 -14.51 -8.57 -0.58
C LEU A 166 -14.33 -9.35 -1.88
N PHE A 167 -13.56 -10.44 -1.85
CA PHE A 167 -13.33 -11.24 -3.07
C PHE A 167 -14.44 -12.26 -3.35
N ASN A 168 -15.12 -12.79 -2.32
CA ASN A 168 -16.12 -13.81 -2.49
C ASN A 168 -17.56 -13.28 -2.39
N LYS A 169 -17.77 -12.18 -1.63
CA LYS A 169 -19.10 -11.61 -1.35
C LYS A 169 -19.10 -10.08 -1.46
N PRO A 170 -18.58 -9.49 -2.58
CA PRO A 170 -18.58 -8.05 -2.74
C PRO A 170 -20.01 -7.52 -2.77
N HIS A 171 -20.31 -6.51 -1.97
CA HIS A 171 -21.64 -5.92 -1.86
C HIS A 171 -21.80 -4.69 -2.74
N HIS A 172 -20.79 -3.78 -2.77
CA HIS A 172 -20.87 -2.54 -3.54
C HIS A 172 -20.68 -2.82 -5.05
N PRO A 173 -21.54 -2.30 -5.94
CA PRO A 173 -21.44 -2.54 -7.39
C PRO A 173 -20.10 -2.13 -8.00
N TYR A 174 -19.42 -1.12 -7.47
CA TYR A 174 -18.08 -0.75 -7.90
C TYR A 174 -17.04 -1.83 -7.57
N THR A 175 -17.11 -2.42 -6.37
CA THR A 175 -16.21 -3.52 -5.98
C THR A 175 -16.42 -4.74 -6.88
N LYS A 176 -17.70 -5.09 -7.16
CA LYS A 176 -18.03 -6.16 -8.12
C LYS A 176 -17.39 -5.89 -9.48
N ALA A 177 -17.57 -4.67 -10.01
CA ALA A 177 -17.01 -4.27 -11.30
C ALA A 177 -15.47 -4.29 -11.33
N LEU A 178 -14.81 -3.88 -10.24
CA LEU A 178 -13.35 -3.95 -10.13
C LEU A 178 -12.83 -5.40 -10.16
N LEU A 179 -13.49 -6.30 -9.43
CA LEU A 179 -13.12 -7.72 -9.39
C LEU A 179 -13.34 -8.40 -10.74
N GLU A 180 -14.42 -8.06 -11.44
CA GLU A 180 -14.72 -8.55 -12.77
C GLU A 180 -13.73 -8.05 -13.82
N ALA A 181 -13.12 -6.87 -13.62
CA ALA A 181 -12.10 -6.32 -14.50
C ALA A 181 -10.70 -6.94 -14.31
N VAL A 182 -10.48 -7.71 -13.23
CA VAL A 182 -9.19 -8.40 -13.02
C VAL A 182 -9.02 -9.49 -14.10
N PRO A 183 -7.94 -9.45 -14.90
CA PRO A 183 -7.69 -10.46 -15.91
C PRO A 183 -7.57 -11.86 -15.31
N VAL A 184 -8.30 -12.83 -15.87
CA VAL A 184 -8.15 -14.25 -15.54
C VAL A 184 -7.16 -14.85 -16.53
N PRO A 185 -6.13 -15.59 -16.08
CA PRO A 185 -5.13 -16.19 -16.98
C PRO A 185 -5.69 -17.28 -17.93
N ASP A 186 -6.91 -17.80 -17.68
CA ASP A 186 -7.52 -18.82 -18.53
C ASP A 186 -8.23 -18.17 -19.73
N PRO A 187 -7.74 -18.41 -20.98
CA PRO A 187 -8.36 -17.86 -22.18
C PRO A 187 -9.76 -18.42 -22.47
N ARG A 188 -10.18 -19.52 -21.80
CA ARG A 188 -11.52 -20.10 -21.94
C ARG A 188 -12.56 -19.36 -21.09
N GLU A 189 -12.12 -18.71 -20.02
CA GLU A 189 -12.96 -17.87 -19.17
C GLU A 189 -12.99 -16.41 -19.70
N ARG A 190 -13.49 -16.20 -20.93
CA ARG A 190 -13.81 -14.85 -21.38
C ARG A 190 -14.96 -14.31 -20.54
N ARG A 191 -14.61 -13.48 -19.54
CA ARG A 191 -15.62 -12.73 -18.77
C ARG A 191 -16.39 -11.82 -19.73
N LYS A 192 -17.71 -11.85 -19.63
CA LYS A 192 -18.58 -10.89 -20.30
C LYS A 192 -18.23 -9.50 -19.79
N GLU A 193 -18.13 -8.52 -20.69
CA GLU A 193 -17.76 -7.14 -20.40
C GLU A 193 -18.52 -6.57 -19.20
N ALA A 194 -17.89 -6.54 -18.04
CA ALA A 194 -18.42 -5.94 -16.83
C ALA A 194 -17.85 -4.55 -16.58
N VAL A 195 -17.37 -3.88 -17.63
CA VAL A 195 -16.91 -2.50 -17.50
C VAL A 195 -18.12 -1.60 -17.29
N PRO A 196 -18.19 -0.89 -16.15
CA PRO A 196 -19.27 0.06 -15.91
C PRO A 196 -19.33 1.07 -17.05
N LYS A 197 -20.49 1.20 -17.71
CA LYS A 197 -20.69 2.13 -18.82
C LYS A 197 -20.53 3.57 -18.35
N GLY A 198 -20.01 4.45 -19.21
CA GLY A 198 -19.86 5.88 -18.96
C GLY A 198 -18.46 6.31 -18.53
N GLU A 199 -18.20 7.59 -18.64
CA GLU A 199 -16.94 8.23 -18.26
C GLU A 199 -16.78 8.30 -16.74
N ILE A 200 -15.54 8.34 -16.28
CA ILE A 200 -15.24 8.55 -14.86
C ILE A 200 -15.52 10.01 -14.53
N PRO A 201 -16.42 10.30 -13.56
CA PRO A 201 -16.73 11.67 -13.18
C PRO A 201 -15.49 12.40 -12.62
N SER A 202 -15.52 13.74 -12.71
CA SER A 202 -14.46 14.59 -12.17
C SER A 202 -14.27 14.37 -10.67
N ALA A 203 -13.03 14.13 -10.25
CA ALA A 203 -12.68 14.05 -8.83
C ALA A 203 -12.73 15.42 -8.12
N ILE A 204 -12.62 16.55 -8.88
CA ILE A 204 -12.68 17.91 -8.34
C ILE A 204 -14.12 18.27 -7.99
N ASN A 205 -15.08 17.91 -8.87
CA ASN A 205 -16.50 18.13 -8.68
C ASN A 205 -17.24 16.78 -8.75
N PRO A 206 -17.15 15.96 -7.69
CA PRO A 206 -17.76 14.64 -7.70
C PRO A 206 -19.30 14.76 -7.71
N PRO A 207 -19.99 13.77 -8.27
CA PRO A 207 -21.46 13.75 -8.30
C PRO A 207 -22.06 13.85 -6.90
N VAL A 208 -23.23 14.51 -6.80
CA VAL A 208 -24.03 14.53 -5.56
C VAL A 208 -24.51 13.11 -5.24
N GLY A 209 -24.65 12.79 -3.96
CA GLY A 209 -25.07 11.46 -3.52
C GLY A 209 -23.95 10.41 -3.57
N CYS A 210 -24.27 9.20 -4.02
CA CYS A 210 -23.28 8.16 -4.25
C CYS A 210 -22.42 8.52 -5.45
N HIS A 211 -21.10 8.68 -5.28
CA HIS A 211 -20.20 9.08 -6.36
C HIS A 211 -20.19 8.10 -7.55
N PHE A 212 -20.53 6.83 -7.33
CA PHE A 212 -20.57 5.82 -8.37
C PHE A 212 -21.91 5.78 -9.13
N HIS A 213 -22.96 6.47 -8.67
CA HIS A 213 -24.31 6.36 -9.27
C HIS A 213 -24.36 6.60 -10.79
N PRO A 214 -23.54 7.50 -11.41
CA PRO A 214 -23.61 7.70 -12.87
C PRO A 214 -23.19 6.47 -13.70
N ARG A 215 -22.43 5.57 -13.08
CA ARG A 215 -21.89 4.36 -13.70
C ARG A 215 -22.48 3.08 -13.11
N CYS A 216 -23.34 3.20 -12.12
CA CYS A 216 -23.93 2.07 -11.41
C CYS A 216 -25.15 1.53 -12.21
N PRO A 217 -25.16 0.26 -12.62
CA PRO A 217 -26.30 -0.33 -13.33
C PRO A 217 -27.55 -0.46 -12.45
N PHE A 218 -27.38 -0.38 -11.11
CA PHE A 218 -28.45 -0.52 -10.11
C PHE A 218 -28.80 0.80 -9.44
N ALA A 219 -28.42 1.95 -10.05
CA ALA A 219 -28.63 3.25 -9.45
C ALA A 219 -30.14 3.55 -9.26
N GLN A 220 -30.50 3.94 -8.04
CA GLN A 220 -31.83 4.39 -7.65
C GLN A 220 -31.86 5.89 -7.42
N GLU A 221 -33.05 6.50 -7.32
CA GLU A 221 -33.19 7.95 -7.07
C GLU A 221 -32.51 8.38 -5.77
N VAL A 222 -32.60 7.59 -4.72
CA VAL A 222 -31.90 7.81 -3.45
C VAL A 222 -30.36 7.89 -3.60
N CYS A 223 -29.79 7.22 -4.58
CA CYS A 223 -28.35 7.30 -4.86
C CYS A 223 -27.92 8.64 -5.47
N ARG A 224 -28.87 9.40 -6.08
CA ARG A 224 -28.64 10.70 -6.71
C ARG A 224 -28.76 11.85 -5.72
N THR A 225 -29.64 11.70 -4.74
CA THR A 225 -30.00 12.77 -3.79
C THR A 225 -29.29 12.65 -2.45
N GLY A 226 -29.02 11.43 -2.01
CA GLY A 226 -28.41 11.13 -0.72
C GLY A 226 -27.11 10.33 -0.84
N ARG A 227 -26.17 10.60 0.07
CA ARG A 227 -24.94 9.83 0.18
C ARG A 227 -25.19 8.63 1.10
N PRO A 228 -25.10 7.37 0.61
CA PRO A 228 -25.24 6.20 1.47
C PRO A 228 -24.15 6.22 2.56
N PRO A 229 -24.50 6.07 3.84
CA PRO A 229 -23.52 5.87 4.89
C PRO A 229 -22.87 4.49 4.76
N LEU A 230 -21.66 4.34 5.29
CA LEU A 230 -21.02 3.04 5.43
C LEU A 230 -21.78 2.24 6.50
N LYS A 231 -22.49 1.19 6.11
CA LYS A 231 -23.29 0.33 6.96
C LYS A 231 -22.72 -1.08 6.99
N GLU A 232 -22.86 -1.76 8.11
CA GLU A 232 -22.48 -3.15 8.25
C GLU A 232 -23.43 -4.03 7.42
N VAL A 233 -22.86 -4.88 6.56
CA VAL A 233 -23.56 -5.82 5.68
C VAL A 233 -23.22 -7.27 6.02
N GLY A 234 -22.29 -7.49 6.92
CA GLY A 234 -21.86 -8.74 7.49
C GLY A 234 -20.88 -8.47 8.64
N PRO A 235 -20.49 -9.45 9.45
CA PRO A 235 -19.58 -9.26 10.59
C PRO A 235 -18.26 -8.61 10.16
N GLY A 236 -18.05 -7.33 10.53
CA GLY A 236 -16.85 -6.55 10.15
C GLY A 236 -16.76 -6.17 8.67
N HIS A 237 -17.81 -6.41 7.87
CA HIS A 237 -17.94 -6.06 6.47
C HIS A 237 -18.93 -4.88 6.33
N TYR A 238 -18.48 -3.79 5.75
CA TYR A 238 -19.22 -2.53 5.62
C TYR A 238 -19.31 -2.10 4.18
N SER A 239 -20.46 -1.59 3.75
CA SER A 239 -20.68 -1.07 2.41
C SER A 239 -21.46 0.25 2.43
N ALA A 240 -21.08 1.19 1.59
CA ALA A 240 -21.78 2.46 1.36
C ALA A 240 -22.77 2.32 0.19
N CYS A 241 -23.66 1.35 0.26
CA CYS A 241 -24.66 1.05 -0.76
C CYS A 241 -26.07 0.95 -0.15
N VAL A 242 -27.10 1.27 -0.94
CA VAL A 242 -28.51 1.17 -0.56
C VAL A 242 -29.15 -0.15 -0.97
N LEU A 243 -28.45 -0.94 -1.78
CA LEU A 243 -28.94 -2.27 -2.19
C LEU A 243 -29.09 -3.20 -0.98
N PRO A 244 -30.07 -4.11 -1.01
CA PRO A 244 -30.20 -5.11 0.04
C PRO A 244 -28.98 -6.02 0.12
N VAL A 245 -28.71 -6.57 1.28
CA VAL A 245 -27.74 -7.67 1.48
C VAL A 245 -28.39 -8.94 0.95
N GLU A 246 -27.77 -9.59 -0.02
CA GLU A 246 -28.16 -10.89 -0.57
C GLU A 246 -27.69 -12.03 0.31
#